data_53039898bbee1f4f2af1c3e3a425f91a
#
_entry.id   53039898bbee1f4f2af1c3e3a425f91a
#
_cell.length_a   1.000
_cell.length_b   1.000
_cell.length_c   1.000
_cell.angle_alpha   90.00
_cell.angle_beta   90.00
_cell.angle_gamma   90.00
#
_symmetry.space_group_name_H-M   'P 1'
#
loop_
_entity.id
_entity.type
_entity.pdbx_description
1 polymer ?
#
loop_
_entity_poly.entity_id
_entity_poly.type
_entity_poly.pdbx_seq_one_letter_code
_entity_poly.pdbx_strand_id
1 'polypeptide(L)'
;MERENKLLIICLDGLDYYLTLKWKISKLLQKIHGRFYVGDIRILYTPLIWSSILCGFNVEERGYGYEEAVRRSMGTLRVLYGLKKKIFGEKRFWIMRRLLISLRLLRANFIMPTNLLRETFLEILEDQGYKVFALEVPGYNEINNGRFRLKMHELVLSKKLEDRMAFIKEVKNDTISRLNKTQQSLKTYDIVMCYSPLPDLAHHLFLKGVKSRVLIYEIYRWLEKNVSKYLLKPAYDLNFNVLILSDHGFDMKNFTHSSYAFWSSNVELSRPIRTYRDIKDYILNLLCEKNT
;
A
#
# COMPACT_ATOMS: atom_id res chain seq x y z
N MET A 1 9.58 -17.81 -25.18
CA MET A 1 8.11 -17.72 -25.36
C MET A 1 7.62 -16.60 -24.46
N GLU A 2 6.94 -15.60 -25.00
CA GLU A 2 6.25 -14.61 -24.18
C GLU A 2 5.06 -15.31 -23.50
N ARG A 3 4.90 -15.11 -22.17
CA ARG A 3 3.74 -15.64 -21.46
C ARG A 3 2.51 -14.81 -21.82
N GLU A 4 1.39 -15.46 -22.12
CA GLU A 4 0.14 -14.78 -22.50
C GLU A 4 -0.49 -14.00 -21.32
N ASN A 5 -0.20 -14.40 -20.08
CA ASN A 5 -0.82 -13.83 -18.87
C ASN A 5 0.13 -12.85 -18.18
N LYS A 6 -0.11 -11.55 -18.42
CA LYS A 6 0.60 -10.44 -17.75
C LYS A 6 -0.35 -9.74 -16.77
N LEU A 7 0.17 -9.31 -15.62
CA LEU A 7 -0.62 -8.67 -14.56
C LEU A 7 0.05 -7.39 -14.03
N LEU A 8 -0.69 -6.29 -14.07
CA LEU A 8 -0.33 -5.04 -13.39
C LEU A 8 -1.18 -4.88 -12.13
N ILE A 9 -0.52 -4.74 -10.98
CA ILE A 9 -1.15 -4.48 -9.68
C ILE A 9 -0.80 -3.06 -9.25
N ILE A 10 -1.80 -2.20 -9.13
CA ILE A 10 -1.65 -0.80 -8.73
C ILE A 10 -2.16 -0.65 -7.29
N CYS A 11 -1.26 -0.36 -6.36
CA CYS A 11 -1.55 -0.22 -4.94
C CYS A 11 -1.66 1.26 -4.58
N LEU A 12 -2.86 1.71 -4.22
CA LEU A 12 -3.14 3.09 -3.82
C LEU A 12 -3.57 3.12 -2.36
N ASP A 13 -2.65 3.51 -1.47
CA ASP A 13 -2.86 3.51 -0.02
C ASP A 13 -4.07 4.35 0.38
N GLY A 14 -4.98 3.75 1.11
CA GLY A 14 -6.16 4.43 1.63
C GLY A 14 -7.18 4.88 0.57
N LEU A 15 -7.16 4.34 -0.66
CA LEU A 15 -8.16 4.69 -1.67
C LEU A 15 -9.53 4.20 -1.21
N ASP A 16 -10.43 5.14 -0.92
CA ASP A 16 -11.75 4.83 -0.39
C ASP A 16 -12.77 4.56 -1.48
N TYR A 17 -13.49 3.44 -1.36
CA TYR A 17 -14.48 3.00 -2.34
C TYR A 17 -15.63 4.00 -2.52
N TYR A 18 -16.19 4.49 -1.41
CA TYR A 18 -17.34 5.40 -1.48
C TYR A 18 -16.96 6.78 -2.01
N LEU A 19 -15.77 7.29 -1.68
CA LEU A 19 -15.27 8.55 -2.22
C LEU A 19 -14.98 8.41 -3.71
N THR A 20 -14.42 7.28 -4.15
CA THR A 20 -14.15 6.99 -5.57
C THR A 20 -15.45 7.00 -6.38
N LEU A 21 -16.52 6.36 -5.88
CA LEU A 21 -17.84 6.40 -6.51
C LEU A 21 -18.45 7.80 -6.47
N LYS A 22 -18.49 8.43 -5.29
CA LYS A 22 -19.13 9.74 -5.08
C LYS A 22 -18.52 10.83 -5.94
N TRP A 23 -17.20 10.79 -6.12
CA TRP A 23 -16.46 11.78 -6.91
C TRP A 23 -16.30 11.39 -8.37
N LYS A 24 -16.91 10.28 -8.78
CA LYS A 24 -16.89 9.77 -10.17
C LYS A 24 -15.45 9.64 -10.70
N ILE A 25 -14.57 9.01 -9.92
CA ILE A 25 -13.18 8.73 -10.31
C ILE A 25 -13.18 7.48 -11.22
N SER A 26 -13.80 7.65 -12.39
CA SER A 26 -14.25 6.54 -13.25
C SER A 26 -13.12 5.69 -13.83
N LYS A 27 -11.93 6.28 -14.07
CA LYS A 27 -10.79 5.52 -14.63
C LYS A 27 -10.15 4.57 -13.63
N LEU A 28 -10.35 4.79 -12.33
CA LEU A 28 -9.92 3.85 -11.29
C LEU A 28 -10.97 2.77 -11.02
N LEU A 29 -12.21 2.95 -11.49
CA LEU A 29 -13.27 1.96 -11.49
C LEU A 29 -13.16 1.13 -12.77
N GLN A 30 -12.48 -0.01 -12.70
CA GLN A 30 -12.35 -0.93 -13.83
C GLN A 30 -13.72 -1.60 -14.14
N LYS A 31 -13.74 -2.57 -15.07
CA LYS A 31 -14.95 -3.31 -15.49
C LYS A 31 -15.75 -3.85 -14.31
N ILE A 32 -15.04 -4.36 -13.33
CA ILE A 32 -15.59 -4.82 -12.04
C ILE A 32 -14.85 -4.15 -10.89
N HIS A 33 -15.59 -3.83 -9.83
CA HIS A 33 -15.02 -3.16 -8.66
C HIS A 33 -15.85 -3.43 -7.42
N GLY A 34 -15.25 -3.26 -6.27
CA GLY A 34 -15.91 -3.46 -5.00
C GLY A 34 -15.03 -3.08 -3.81
N ARG A 35 -15.39 -3.63 -2.68
CA ARG A 35 -14.64 -3.51 -1.44
C ARG A 35 -14.44 -4.88 -0.81
N PHE A 36 -13.37 -5.02 -0.04
CA PHE A 36 -13.09 -6.22 0.74
C PHE A 36 -12.79 -5.87 2.19
N TYR A 37 -12.98 -6.83 3.08
CA TYR A 37 -12.84 -6.65 4.51
C TYR A 37 -11.41 -6.91 4.98
N VAL A 38 -10.90 -6.02 5.86
CA VAL A 38 -9.56 -6.10 6.48
C VAL A 38 -9.61 -5.97 8.01
N GLY A 39 -10.81 -5.89 8.58
CA GLY A 39 -11.00 -5.53 9.99
C GLY A 39 -10.74 -6.66 11.00
N ASP A 40 -10.31 -7.85 10.57
CA ASP A 40 -9.79 -8.92 11.42
C ASP A 40 -8.29 -8.74 11.76
N ILE A 41 -7.60 -7.80 11.08
CA ILE A 41 -6.26 -7.36 11.45
C ILE A 41 -6.39 -6.40 12.65
N ARG A 42 -5.81 -6.77 13.78
CA ARG A 42 -5.97 -6.08 15.06
C ARG A 42 -5.63 -4.58 15.01
N ILE A 43 -4.57 -4.23 14.30
CA ILE A 43 -4.15 -2.85 14.08
C ILE A 43 -4.08 -2.61 12.58
N LEU A 44 -4.98 -1.75 12.07
CA LEU A 44 -5.00 -1.36 10.67
C LEU A 44 -3.77 -0.47 10.36
N TYR A 45 -2.63 -1.13 10.23
CA TYR A 45 -1.34 -0.53 9.93
C TYR A 45 -0.89 -0.99 8.54
N THR A 46 -0.69 -0.06 7.65
CA THR A 46 -0.39 -0.30 6.22
C THR A 46 0.59 -1.45 5.95
N PRO A 47 1.78 -1.55 6.59
CA PRO A 47 2.69 -2.67 6.34
C PRO A 47 2.13 -4.04 6.73
N LEU A 48 1.28 -4.13 7.77
CA LEU A 48 0.68 -5.41 8.19
C LEU A 48 -0.44 -5.82 7.25
N ILE A 49 -1.25 -4.85 6.81
CA ILE A 49 -2.35 -5.13 5.88
C ILE A 49 -1.77 -5.58 4.54
N TRP A 50 -0.79 -4.86 3.98
CA TRP A 50 -0.13 -5.28 2.74
C TRP A 50 0.57 -6.62 2.87
N SER A 51 1.26 -6.88 3.99
CA SER A 51 1.84 -8.20 4.25
C SER A 51 0.78 -9.31 4.22
N SER A 52 -0.39 -9.06 4.83
CA SER A 52 -1.49 -10.02 4.88
C SER A 52 -2.15 -10.22 3.49
N ILE A 53 -2.29 -9.16 2.69
CA ILE A 53 -2.73 -9.24 1.29
C ILE A 53 -1.77 -10.09 0.46
N LEU A 54 -0.46 -9.84 0.58
CA LEU A 54 0.57 -10.57 -0.17
C LEU A 54 0.60 -12.06 0.19
N CYS A 55 0.43 -12.38 1.47
CA CYS A 55 0.49 -13.76 1.97
C CYS A 55 -0.85 -14.51 1.81
N GLY A 56 -2.00 -13.81 1.72
CA GLY A 56 -3.33 -14.41 1.69
C GLY A 56 -3.83 -14.91 3.06
N PHE A 57 -3.18 -14.48 4.14
CA PHE A 57 -3.59 -14.79 5.53
C PHE A 57 -3.19 -13.66 6.48
N ASN A 58 -3.76 -13.63 7.69
CA ASN A 58 -3.37 -12.67 8.71
C ASN A 58 -1.96 -12.98 9.23
N VAL A 59 -1.00 -12.12 8.91
CA VAL A 59 0.41 -12.30 9.33
C VAL A 59 0.59 -12.21 10.85
N GLU A 60 -0.36 -11.60 11.58
CA GLU A 60 -0.36 -11.59 13.04
C GLU A 60 -0.55 -13.01 13.62
N GLU A 61 -1.31 -13.88 12.94
CA GLU A 61 -1.50 -15.30 13.31
C GLU A 61 -0.19 -16.10 13.22
N ARG A 62 0.78 -15.60 12.44
CA ARG A 62 2.13 -16.14 12.32
C ARG A 62 3.17 -15.39 13.15
N GLY A 63 2.72 -14.56 14.11
CA GLY A 63 3.59 -13.83 15.03
C GLY A 63 4.19 -12.53 14.48
N TYR A 64 3.79 -12.09 13.27
CA TYR A 64 4.24 -10.82 12.71
C TYR A 64 3.18 -9.74 12.91
N GLY A 65 2.97 -9.34 14.16
CA GLY A 65 2.12 -8.22 14.53
C GLY A 65 2.89 -6.88 14.62
N TYR A 66 2.18 -5.83 14.99
CA TYR A 66 2.73 -4.47 15.08
C TYR A 66 3.96 -4.37 15.97
N GLU A 67 3.95 -5.00 17.15
CA GLU A 67 5.10 -4.98 18.08
C GLU A 67 6.34 -5.65 17.47
N GLU A 68 6.16 -6.77 16.79
CA GLU A 68 7.26 -7.48 16.12
C GLU A 68 7.81 -6.66 14.95
N ALA A 69 6.93 -6.07 14.14
CA ALA A 69 7.32 -5.19 13.05
C ALA A 69 8.15 -3.99 13.56
N VAL A 70 7.72 -3.34 14.65
CA VAL A 70 8.47 -2.28 15.32
C VAL A 70 9.81 -2.80 15.85
N ARG A 71 9.81 -3.94 16.53
CA ARG A 71 11.02 -4.56 17.09
C ARG A 71 12.07 -4.83 16.00
N ARG A 72 11.64 -5.35 14.85
CA ARG A 72 12.53 -5.64 13.70
C ARG A 72 13.10 -4.37 13.08
N SER A 73 12.31 -3.30 13.01
CA SER A 73 12.78 -2.01 12.49
C SER A 73 13.91 -1.38 13.32
N MET A 74 14.12 -1.86 14.55
CA MET A 74 15.16 -1.37 15.46
C MET A 74 16.56 -1.98 15.20
N GLY A 75 16.69 -2.96 14.32
CA GLY A 75 17.98 -3.59 13.98
C GLY A 75 18.72 -4.11 15.23
N THR A 76 19.98 -3.75 15.39
CA THR A 76 20.83 -4.18 16.53
C THR A 76 20.33 -3.68 17.89
N LEU A 77 19.58 -2.58 17.93
CA LEU A 77 18.99 -2.06 19.17
C LEU A 77 17.78 -2.88 19.67
N ARG A 78 17.41 -3.94 18.95
CA ARG A 78 16.32 -4.87 19.30
C ARG A 78 16.46 -5.43 20.73
N VAL A 79 17.66 -5.75 21.16
CA VAL A 79 17.94 -6.30 22.51
C VAL A 79 17.58 -5.30 23.62
N LEU A 80 17.81 -4.02 23.37
CA LEU A 80 17.48 -2.93 24.30
C LEU A 80 15.99 -2.61 24.36
N TYR A 81 15.21 -3.07 23.36
CA TYR A 81 13.76 -2.82 23.28
C TYR A 81 13.01 -3.44 24.44
N GLY A 82 13.24 -4.72 24.72
CA GLY A 82 12.55 -5.44 25.79
C GLY A 82 12.86 -4.89 27.20
N LEU A 83 14.11 -4.53 27.46
CA LEU A 83 14.54 -3.94 28.72
C LEU A 83 13.97 -2.53 28.94
N LYS A 84 14.00 -1.68 27.91
CA LYS A 84 13.55 -0.29 28.01
C LYS A 84 12.02 -0.13 28.05
N LYS A 85 11.25 -1.00 27.40
CA LYS A 85 9.77 -0.99 27.49
C LYS A 85 9.32 -1.21 28.94
N LYS A 86 10.01 -2.10 29.68
CA LYS A 86 9.75 -2.35 31.11
C LYS A 86 10.12 -1.15 32.03
N ILE A 87 11.18 -0.41 31.67
CA ILE A 87 11.75 0.66 32.56
C ILE A 87 11.09 2.03 32.29
N PHE A 88 10.83 2.39 31.06
CA PHE A 88 10.45 3.78 30.68
C PHE A 88 8.98 3.97 30.26
N GLY A 89 8.19 2.90 30.11
CA GLY A 89 6.80 2.96 29.66
C GLY A 89 6.66 3.30 28.15
N GLU A 90 5.46 3.05 27.58
CA GLU A 90 5.22 3.16 26.14
C GLU A 90 5.43 4.57 25.56
N LYS A 91 4.93 5.62 26.23
CA LYS A 91 4.99 7.01 25.70
C LYS A 91 6.44 7.50 25.52
N ARG A 92 7.31 7.30 26.52
CA ARG A 92 8.73 7.69 26.43
C ARG A 92 9.49 6.88 25.38
N PHE A 93 9.11 5.61 25.22
CA PHE A 93 9.67 4.75 24.19
C PHE A 93 9.39 5.29 22.78
N TRP A 94 8.17 5.74 22.47
CA TRP A 94 7.81 6.32 21.19
C TRP A 94 8.59 7.60 20.87
N ILE A 95 8.77 8.47 21.84
CA ILE A 95 9.57 9.70 21.67
C ILE A 95 11.03 9.34 21.34
N MET A 96 11.62 8.41 22.07
CA MET A 96 12.98 7.96 21.83
C MET A 96 13.14 7.29 20.46
N ARG A 97 12.18 6.44 20.06
CA ARG A 97 12.19 5.81 18.73
C ARG A 97 12.16 6.87 17.61
N ARG A 98 11.31 7.89 17.72
CA ARG A 98 11.25 9.00 16.77
C ARG A 98 12.58 9.75 16.69
N LEU A 99 13.21 10.02 17.81
CA LEU A 99 14.54 10.65 17.86
C LEU A 99 15.60 9.78 17.18
N LEU A 100 15.63 8.48 17.43
CA LEU A 100 16.59 7.56 16.83
C LEU A 100 16.39 7.42 15.30
N ILE A 101 15.15 7.48 14.82
CA ILE A 101 14.86 7.50 13.39
C ILE A 101 15.29 8.83 12.76
N SER A 102 15.02 9.97 13.42
CA SER A 102 15.45 11.30 12.95
C SER A 102 16.98 11.42 12.87
N LEU A 103 17.69 10.77 13.78
CA LEU A 103 19.15 10.65 13.77
C LEU A 103 19.69 9.56 12.79
N ARG A 104 18.81 8.95 11.98
CA ARG A 104 19.14 7.84 11.05
C ARG A 104 19.76 6.60 11.72
N LEU A 105 19.61 6.45 13.03
CA LEU A 105 20.10 5.30 13.80
C LEU A 105 19.14 4.11 13.73
N LEU A 106 17.90 4.32 13.32
CA LEU A 106 16.88 3.29 13.09
C LEU A 106 16.28 3.40 11.71
N ARG A 107 15.89 2.27 11.14
CA ARG A 107 15.12 2.22 9.89
C ARG A 107 13.65 2.51 10.17
N ALA A 108 13.03 3.32 9.31
CA ALA A 108 11.60 3.59 9.38
C ALA A 108 10.76 2.55 8.60
N ASN A 109 11.42 1.68 7.84
CA ASN A 109 10.78 0.71 6.95
C ASN A 109 10.47 -0.59 7.70
N PHE A 110 9.35 -1.20 7.33
CA PHE A 110 8.86 -2.44 7.89
C PHE A 110 8.88 -3.51 6.80
N ILE A 111 9.83 -4.43 6.89
CA ILE A 111 9.93 -5.57 5.98
C ILE A 111 9.63 -6.83 6.79
N MET A 112 8.73 -7.66 6.27
CA MET A 112 8.35 -8.92 6.92
C MET A 112 9.52 -9.91 6.99
N PRO A 113 9.47 -10.91 7.89
CA PRO A 113 10.49 -11.95 7.99
C PRO A 113 10.61 -12.77 6.71
N THR A 114 11.79 -13.30 6.44
CA THR A 114 12.08 -14.06 5.21
C THR A 114 11.16 -15.27 5.00
N ASN A 115 10.76 -15.94 6.08
CA ASN A 115 9.80 -17.05 6.00
C ASN A 115 8.42 -16.59 5.50
N LEU A 116 7.96 -15.40 5.88
CA LEU A 116 6.70 -14.83 5.36
C LEU A 116 6.87 -14.26 3.95
N LEU A 117 8.04 -13.69 3.62
CA LEU A 117 8.33 -13.23 2.26
C LEU A 117 8.12 -14.36 1.25
N ARG A 118 8.65 -15.56 1.52
CA ARG A 118 8.49 -16.74 0.66
C ARG A 118 7.05 -17.21 0.50
N GLU A 119 6.15 -16.85 1.40
CA GLU A 119 4.73 -17.19 1.33
C GLU A 119 3.91 -16.16 0.53
N THR A 120 4.52 -15.07 0.06
CA THR A 120 3.83 -14.07 -0.75
C THR A 120 3.56 -14.59 -2.17
N PHE A 121 2.47 -14.13 -2.78
CA PHE A 121 2.19 -14.49 -4.18
C PHE A 121 3.29 -14.00 -5.13
N LEU A 122 4.03 -12.95 -4.78
CA LEU A 122 5.14 -12.43 -5.61
C LEU A 122 6.28 -13.45 -5.69
N GLU A 123 6.73 -13.98 -4.55
CA GLU A 123 7.79 -15.00 -4.50
C GLU A 123 7.32 -16.32 -5.14
N ILE A 124 6.06 -16.73 -4.88
CA ILE A 124 5.48 -17.93 -5.50
C ILE A 124 5.48 -17.81 -7.03
N LEU A 125 5.10 -16.66 -7.58
CA LEU A 125 5.09 -16.44 -9.03
C LEU A 125 6.51 -16.40 -9.59
N GLU A 126 7.47 -15.83 -8.87
CA GLU A 126 8.88 -15.85 -9.27
C GLU A 126 9.44 -17.28 -9.30
N ASP A 127 9.14 -18.10 -8.28
CA ASP A 127 9.49 -19.52 -8.24
C ASP A 127 8.84 -20.33 -9.38
N GLN A 128 7.65 -19.92 -9.85
CA GLN A 128 6.99 -20.47 -11.04
C GLN A 128 7.59 -19.94 -12.36
N GLY A 129 8.62 -19.10 -12.29
CA GLY A 129 9.37 -18.57 -13.43
C GLY A 129 8.72 -17.35 -14.10
N TYR A 130 7.79 -16.63 -13.44
CA TYR A 130 7.36 -15.32 -13.89
C TYR A 130 8.44 -14.28 -13.61
N LYS A 131 8.61 -13.31 -14.52
CA LYS A 131 9.44 -12.13 -14.26
C LYS A 131 8.65 -11.15 -13.42
N VAL A 132 8.98 -11.02 -12.13
CA VAL A 132 8.27 -10.18 -11.18
C VAL A 132 9.02 -8.87 -10.95
N PHE A 133 8.29 -7.75 -10.97
CA PHE A 133 8.76 -6.43 -10.56
C PHE A 133 7.81 -5.86 -9.52
N ALA A 134 8.32 -5.56 -8.34
CA ALA A 134 7.57 -4.90 -7.28
C ALA A 134 8.32 -3.62 -6.84
N LEU A 135 7.59 -2.51 -6.67
CA LEU A 135 8.19 -1.21 -6.35
C LEU A 135 7.56 -0.59 -5.11
N GLU A 136 8.35 -0.45 -4.05
CA GLU A 136 7.98 0.24 -2.80
C GLU A 136 6.78 -0.36 -2.07
N VAL A 137 6.54 -1.67 -2.21
CA VAL A 137 5.40 -2.36 -1.57
C VAL A 137 5.65 -2.47 -0.06
N PRO A 138 4.74 -1.94 0.79
CA PRO A 138 4.90 -1.99 2.24
C PRO A 138 4.93 -3.43 2.76
N GLY A 139 5.81 -3.69 3.72
CA GLY A 139 6.02 -5.03 4.26
C GLY A 139 6.90 -5.94 3.40
N TYR A 140 7.11 -5.61 2.12
CA TYR A 140 7.88 -6.42 1.17
C TYR A 140 9.24 -5.80 0.81
N ASN A 141 9.25 -4.64 0.12
CA ASN A 141 10.50 -4.02 -0.35
C ASN A 141 10.52 -2.49 -0.22
N GLU A 142 9.79 -1.93 0.73
CA GLU A 142 9.72 -0.48 0.91
C GLU A 142 11.06 0.14 1.33
N ILE A 143 11.40 1.30 0.74
CA ILE A 143 12.59 2.09 1.06
C ILE A 143 12.20 3.48 1.60
N ASN A 144 11.29 4.18 0.90
CA ASN A 144 10.96 5.58 1.18
C ASN A 144 9.69 5.77 2.01
N ASN A 145 8.76 4.80 2.01
CA ASN A 145 7.46 4.93 2.65
C ASN A 145 7.55 5.24 4.15
N GLY A 146 8.51 4.63 4.85
CA GLY A 146 8.73 4.88 6.27
C GLY A 146 9.06 6.34 6.57
N ARG A 147 9.87 7.00 5.73
CA ARG A 147 10.18 8.44 5.84
C ARG A 147 8.93 9.30 5.67
N PHE A 148 8.09 8.99 4.69
CA PHE A 148 6.84 9.71 4.46
C PHE A 148 5.87 9.57 5.63
N ARG A 149 5.70 8.36 6.17
CA ARG A 149 4.86 8.14 7.36
C ARG A 149 5.34 8.95 8.58
N LEU A 150 6.65 9.01 8.81
CA LEU A 150 7.21 9.82 9.91
C LEU A 150 6.95 11.31 9.72
N LYS A 151 7.26 11.85 8.53
CA LYS A 151 7.04 13.26 8.22
C LYS A 151 5.56 13.64 8.28
N MET A 152 4.67 12.77 7.83
CA MET A 152 3.23 12.94 7.97
C MET A 152 2.83 13.08 9.45
N HIS A 153 3.30 12.22 10.36
CA HIS A 153 3.01 12.32 11.78
C HIS A 153 3.48 13.66 12.40
N GLU A 154 4.62 14.18 11.96
CA GLU A 154 5.10 15.50 12.39
C GLU A 154 4.18 16.62 11.90
N LEU A 155 3.76 16.55 10.64
CA LEU A 155 2.92 17.56 10.01
C LEU A 155 1.46 17.53 10.47
N VAL A 156 0.94 16.39 10.93
CA VAL A 156 -0.39 16.33 11.57
C VAL A 156 -0.43 17.23 12.81
N LEU A 157 0.66 17.32 13.55
CA LEU A 157 0.79 18.19 14.73
C LEU A 157 1.08 19.66 14.34
N SER A 158 1.61 19.93 13.15
CA SER A 158 1.85 21.27 12.63
C SER A 158 0.54 21.92 12.20
N LYS A 159 0.35 23.21 12.57
CA LYS A 159 -0.82 24.00 12.13
C LYS A 159 -0.59 24.67 10.77
N LYS A 160 0.61 24.62 10.20
CA LYS A 160 0.98 25.32 8.97
C LYS A 160 0.52 24.54 7.74
N LEU A 161 -0.44 25.12 7.01
CA LEU A 161 -0.98 24.51 5.79
C LEU A 161 0.10 24.42 4.69
N GLU A 162 0.97 25.43 4.60
CA GLU A 162 2.05 25.49 3.62
C GLU A 162 2.99 24.30 3.70
N ASP A 163 3.42 23.92 4.92
CA ASP A 163 4.29 22.75 5.13
C ASP A 163 3.62 21.45 4.68
N ARG A 164 2.31 21.31 4.95
CA ARG A 164 1.51 20.14 4.52
C ARG A 164 1.40 20.09 3.00
N MET A 165 1.16 21.24 2.35
CA MET A 165 1.08 21.33 0.89
C MET A 165 2.43 21.04 0.23
N ALA A 166 3.53 21.58 0.77
CA ALA A 166 4.88 21.29 0.30
C ALA A 166 5.21 19.80 0.40
N PHE A 167 4.83 19.16 1.49
CA PHE A 167 5.01 17.71 1.67
C PHE A 167 4.19 16.89 0.67
N ILE A 168 2.92 17.22 0.45
CA ILE A 168 2.10 16.54 -0.55
C ILE A 168 2.69 16.71 -1.96
N LYS A 169 3.28 17.86 -2.28
CA LYS A 169 4.01 18.06 -3.55
C LYS A 169 5.22 17.12 -3.65
N GLU A 170 5.99 16.95 -2.57
CA GLU A 170 7.10 15.98 -2.51
C GLU A 170 6.59 14.55 -2.78
N VAL A 171 5.52 14.13 -2.11
CA VAL A 171 4.92 12.79 -2.29
C VAL A 171 4.37 12.59 -3.70
N LYS A 172 3.74 13.62 -4.30
CA LYS A 172 3.31 13.57 -5.71
C LYS A 172 4.48 13.36 -6.66
N ASN A 173 5.60 14.05 -6.46
CA ASN A 173 6.79 13.89 -7.29
C ASN A 173 7.38 12.48 -7.17
N ASP A 174 7.46 11.92 -5.95
CA ASP A 174 7.88 10.54 -5.72
C ASP A 174 6.93 9.54 -6.39
N THR A 175 5.61 9.76 -6.26
CA THR A 175 4.61 8.93 -6.94
C THR A 175 4.80 8.97 -8.46
N ILE A 176 5.00 10.11 -9.10
CA ILE A 176 5.30 10.19 -10.55
C ILE A 176 6.55 9.41 -10.90
N SER A 177 7.62 9.51 -10.09
CA SER A 177 8.84 8.73 -10.31
C SER A 177 8.56 7.22 -10.29
N ARG A 178 7.74 6.74 -9.33
CA ARG A 178 7.33 5.34 -9.25
C ARG A 178 6.48 4.93 -10.47
N LEU A 179 5.50 5.74 -10.86
CA LEU A 179 4.67 5.46 -12.03
C LEU A 179 5.50 5.35 -13.31
N ASN A 180 6.50 6.23 -13.51
CA ASN A 180 7.42 6.16 -14.66
C ASN A 180 8.26 4.90 -14.65
N LYS A 181 8.87 4.52 -13.52
CA LYS A 181 9.64 3.27 -13.40
C LYS A 181 8.79 2.05 -13.67
N THR A 182 7.56 2.04 -13.13
CA THR A 182 6.59 0.96 -13.35
C THR A 182 6.18 0.87 -14.80
N GLN A 183 5.94 2.00 -15.49
CA GLN A 183 5.66 2.02 -16.94
C GLN A 183 6.78 1.38 -17.76
N GLN A 184 8.03 1.70 -17.44
CA GLN A 184 9.18 1.10 -18.11
C GLN A 184 9.25 -0.42 -17.89
N SER A 185 8.91 -0.88 -16.68
CA SER A 185 8.93 -2.29 -16.31
C SER A 185 7.88 -3.13 -17.04
N LEU A 186 6.76 -2.55 -17.50
CA LEU A 186 5.73 -3.27 -18.27
C LEU A 186 6.26 -3.94 -19.56
N LYS A 187 7.38 -3.45 -20.10
CA LYS A 187 7.99 -4.03 -21.32
C LYS A 187 8.82 -5.29 -21.06
N THR A 188 9.21 -5.52 -19.82
CA THR A 188 10.22 -6.54 -19.48
C THR A 188 9.69 -7.61 -18.53
N TYR A 189 8.71 -7.25 -17.69
CA TYR A 189 8.21 -8.10 -16.63
C TYR A 189 6.79 -8.59 -16.94
N ASP A 190 6.48 -9.79 -16.47
CA ASP A 190 5.16 -10.41 -16.61
C ASP A 190 4.21 -9.93 -15.52
N ILE A 191 4.74 -9.79 -14.30
CA ILE A 191 4.01 -9.33 -13.11
C ILE A 191 4.64 -8.03 -12.64
N VAL A 192 3.84 -6.98 -12.60
CA VAL A 192 4.30 -5.64 -12.19
C VAL A 192 3.43 -5.11 -11.07
N MET A 193 4.03 -4.78 -9.92
CA MET A 193 3.34 -4.22 -8.77
C MET A 193 3.94 -2.88 -8.36
N CYS A 194 3.11 -1.86 -8.18
CA CYS A 194 3.53 -0.50 -7.84
C CYS A 194 2.68 0.05 -6.70
N TYR A 195 3.33 0.64 -5.70
CA TYR A 195 2.64 1.27 -4.58
C TYR A 195 2.81 2.79 -4.57
N SER A 196 1.72 3.49 -4.25
CA SER A 196 1.68 4.92 -3.94
C SER A 196 1.12 5.15 -2.54
N PRO A 197 1.75 6.00 -1.70
CA PRO A 197 1.24 6.33 -0.37
C PRO A 197 0.09 7.35 -0.41
N LEU A 198 -0.41 7.69 -1.60
CA LEU A 198 -1.60 8.51 -1.81
C LEU A 198 -2.80 7.62 -2.16
N PRO A 199 -4.01 7.99 -1.71
CA PRO A 199 -4.37 9.25 -1.03
C PRO A 199 -4.23 9.25 0.51
N ASP A 200 -3.79 8.17 1.16
CA ASP A 200 -3.79 8.04 2.63
C ASP A 200 -3.07 9.20 3.36
N LEU A 201 -1.84 9.53 2.95
CA LEU A 201 -1.12 10.66 3.55
C LEU A 201 -1.88 11.98 3.46
N ALA A 202 -2.68 12.17 2.41
CA ALA A 202 -3.52 13.36 2.28
C ALA A 202 -4.75 13.31 3.19
N HIS A 203 -5.34 12.14 3.37
CA HIS A 203 -6.42 11.95 4.33
C HIS A 203 -5.96 12.38 5.73
N HIS A 204 -4.83 11.88 6.21
CA HIS A 204 -4.30 12.23 7.52
C HIS A 204 -3.99 13.72 7.69
N LEU A 205 -3.56 14.40 6.64
CA LEU A 205 -3.19 15.82 6.72
C LEU A 205 -4.38 16.78 6.56
N PHE A 206 -5.42 16.43 5.79
CA PHE A 206 -6.44 17.35 5.33
C PHE A 206 -7.88 16.98 5.71
N LEU A 207 -8.11 16.05 6.59
CA LEU A 207 -9.48 15.58 6.85
C LEU A 207 -10.40 16.54 7.59
N LYS A 208 -9.84 17.50 8.31
CA LYS A 208 -10.63 18.41 9.15
C LYS A 208 -10.99 19.69 8.37
N GLY A 209 -12.27 19.80 7.96
CA GLY A 209 -12.84 21.02 7.38
C GLY A 209 -13.28 20.92 5.91
N VAL A 210 -14.11 21.86 5.45
CA VAL A 210 -14.67 21.86 4.10
C VAL A 210 -13.59 22.09 3.03
N LYS A 211 -12.70 23.05 3.24
CA LYS A 211 -11.56 23.32 2.33
C LYS A 211 -10.66 22.08 2.16
N SER A 212 -10.53 21.30 3.20
CA SER A 212 -9.73 20.07 3.23
C SER A 212 -10.31 18.98 2.34
N ARG A 213 -11.63 18.87 2.24
CA ARG A 213 -12.29 17.89 1.34
C ARG A 213 -12.01 18.20 -0.13
N VAL A 214 -11.92 19.48 -0.50
CA VAL A 214 -11.55 19.88 -1.86
C VAL A 214 -10.12 19.43 -2.19
N LEU A 215 -9.17 19.61 -1.27
CA LEU A 215 -7.78 19.17 -1.47
C LEU A 215 -7.68 17.63 -1.64
N ILE A 216 -8.45 16.87 -0.87
CA ILE A 216 -8.49 15.41 -1.02
C ILE A 216 -9.10 15.03 -2.38
N TYR A 217 -10.22 15.67 -2.78
CA TYR A 217 -10.80 15.47 -4.10
C TYR A 217 -9.81 15.75 -5.23
N GLU A 218 -9.06 16.84 -5.15
CA GLU A 218 -8.02 17.17 -6.13
C GLU A 218 -6.92 16.10 -6.20
N ILE A 219 -6.60 15.46 -5.07
CA ILE A 219 -5.63 14.35 -5.05
C ILE A 219 -6.18 13.10 -5.73
N TYR A 220 -7.45 12.76 -5.51
CA TYR A 220 -8.10 11.65 -6.22
C TYR A 220 -8.12 11.89 -7.73
N ARG A 221 -8.47 13.12 -8.18
CA ARG A 221 -8.45 13.49 -9.60
C ARG A 221 -7.04 13.46 -10.18
N TRP A 222 -6.05 13.91 -9.40
CA TRP A 222 -4.65 13.88 -9.79
C TRP A 222 -4.15 12.44 -9.93
N LEU A 223 -4.48 11.53 -9.00
CA LEU A 223 -4.17 10.11 -9.07
C LEU A 223 -4.82 9.48 -10.31
N GLU A 224 -6.12 9.68 -10.51
CA GLU A 224 -6.83 9.17 -11.67
C GLU A 224 -6.14 9.56 -12.99
N LYS A 225 -5.82 10.84 -13.13
CA LYS A 225 -5.13 11.37 -14.33
C LYS A 225 -3.78 10.69 -14.55
N ASN A 226 -2.96 10.59 -13.51
CA ASN A 226 -1.59 10.11 -13.65
C ASN A 226 -1.52 8.57 -13.73
N VAL A 227 -2.28 7.85 -12.94
CA VAL A 227 -2.39 6.39 -13.04
C VAL A 227 -2.90 6.00 -14.42
N SER A 228 -3.94 6.68 -14.93
CA SER A 228 -4.44 6.42 -16.28
C SER A 228 -3.39 6.67 -17.35
N LYS A 229 -2.65 7.78 -17.26
CA LYS A 229 -1.63 8.17 -18.25
C LYS A 229 -0.44 7.22 -18.27
N TYR A 230 0.11 6.94 -17.08
CA TYR A 230 1.40 6.23 -16.96
C TYR A 230 1.24 4.71 -16.87
N LEU A 231 0.11 4.22 -16.37
CA LEU A 231 -0.07 2.78 -16.12
C LEU A 231 -1.22 2.16 -16.92
N LEU A 232 -2.46 2.66 -16.78
CA LEU A 232 -3.60 1.97 -17.38
C LEU A 232 -3.53 1.92 -18.89
N LYS A 233 -3.29 3.07 -19.54
CA LYS A 233 -3.20 3.11 -21.02
C LYS A 233 -2.04 2.23 -21.53
N PRO A 234 -0.78 2.35 -21.05
CA PRO A 234 0.30 1.48 -21.49
C PRO A 234 0.06 -0.01 -21.17
N ALA A 235 -0.58 -0.34 -20.05
CA ALA A 235 -0.89 -1.71 -19.69
C ALA A 235 -1.91 -2.34 -20.66
N TYR A 236 -2.95 -1.60 -21.04
CA TYR A 236 -3.91 -2.08 -22.03
C TYR A 236 -3.31 -2.24 -23.41
N ASP A 237 -2.45 -1.30 -23.84
CA ASP A 237 -1.72 -1.39 -25.11
C ASP A 237 -0.79 -2.62 -25.15
N LEU A 238 -0.36 -3.14 -23.99
CA LEU A 238 0.49 -4.33 -23.84
C LEU A 238 -0.27 -5.58 -23.36
N ASN A 239 -1.61 -5.58 -23.40
CA ASN A 239 -2.49 -6.67 -23.00
C ASN A 239 -2.32 -7.16 -21.55
N PHE A 240 -2.00 -6.27 -20.61
CA PHE A 240 -1.98 -6.61 -19.19
C PHE A 240 -3.40 -6.71 -18.63
N ASN A 241 -3.61 -7.73 -17.82
CA ASN A 241 -4.66 -7.71 -16.82
C ASN A 241 -4.32 -6.64 -15.77
N VAL A 242 -5.31 -5.90 -15.30
CA VAL A 242 -5.09 -4.80 -14.35
C VAL A 242 -5.91 -5.02 -13.09
N LEU A 243 -5.26 -4.96 -11.94
CA LEU A 243 -5.86 -5.00 -10.62
C LEU A 243 -5.44 -3.74 -9.85
N ILE A 244 -6.41 -2.93 -9.41
CA ILE A 244 -6.17 -1.79 -8.53
C ILE A 244 -6.64 -2.18 -7.12
N LEU A 245 -5.78 -1.98 -6.13
CA LEU A 245 -6.02 -2.33 -4.73
C LEU A 245 -5.75 -1.14 -3.82
N SER A 246 -6.50 -1.05 -2.72
CA SER A 246 -6.05 -0.36 -1.51
C SER A 246 -5.94 -1.36 -0.35
N ASP A 247 -5.29 -0.97 0.71
CA ASP A 247 -5.18 -1.74 1.94
C ASP A 247 -6.32 -1.43 2.92
N HIS A 248 -6.83 -0.21 2.89
CA HIS A 248 -7.99 0.25 3.67
C HIS A 248 -8.68 1.41 2.95
N GLY A 249 -9.88 1.75 3.38
CA GLY A 249 -10.55 3.00 3.05
C GLY A 249 -10.40 4.02 4.17
N PHE A 250 -11.24 5.06 4.16
CA PHE A 250 -11.24 6.10 5.17
C PHE A 250 -12.61 6.33 5.79
N ASP A 251 -12.69 6.26 7.12
CA ASP A 251 -13.90 6.62 7.87
C ASP A 251 -13.94 8.13 8.11
N MET A 252 -14.75 8.82 7.31
CA MET A 252 -14.93 10.27 7.36
C MET A 252 -15.61 10.78 8.63
N LYS A 253 -16.27 9.91 9.40
CA LYS A 253 -16.93 10.27 10.67
C LYS A 253 -15.94 10.25 11.83
N ASN A 254 -15.14 9.18 11.91
CA ASN A 254 -14.21 8.95 13.01
C ASN A 254 -12.80 9.42 12.71
N PHE A 255 -12.53 9.88 11.48
CA PHE A 255 -11.20 10.30 11.00
C PHE A 255 -10.12 9.25 11.20
N THR A 256 -10.46 8.01 10.87
CA THR A 256 -9.58 6.83 11.01
C THR A 256 -9.69 5.92 9.78
N HIS A 257 -8.84 4.91 9.71
CA HIS A 257 -8.90 3.90 8.67
C HIS A 257 -10.22 3.13 8.73
N SER A 258 -10.81 2.85 7.57
CA SER A 258 -11.97 1.97 7.43
C SER A 258 -11.52 0.52 7.39
N SER A 259 -12.33 -0.37 7.99
CA SER A 259 -12.14 -1.82 7.89
C SER A 259 -12.45 -2.40 6.50
N TYR A 260 -12.79 -1.56 5.53
CA TYR A 260 -13.05 -1.96 4.15
C TYR A 260 -12.09 -1.26 3.20
N ALA A 261 -11.40 -2.06 2.41
CA ALA A 261 -10.47 -1.65 1.37
C ALA A 261 -11.15 -1.67 -0.02
N PHE A 262 -10.54 -0.97 -0.98
CA PHE A 262 -11.00 -0.89 -2.36
C PHE A 262 -10.30 -1.93 -3.25
N TRP A 263 -11.05 -2.44 -4.23
CA TRP A 263 -10.47 -3.17 -5.36
C TRP A 263 -11.23 -2.87 -6.66
N SER A 264 -10.53 -2.95 -7.79
CA SER A 264 -11.13 -2.97 -9.12
C SER A 264 -10.28 -3.75 -10.12
N SER A 265 -10.91 -4.39 -11.10
CA SER A 265 -10.23 -5.19 -12.12
C SER A 265 -10.87 -5.02 -13.50
N ASN A 266 -10.07 -5.10 -14.57
CA ASN A 266 -10.55 -5.14 -15.93
C ASN A 266 -10.96 -6.56 -16.37
N VAL A 267 -10.68 -7.57 -15.56
CA VAL A 267 -11.01 -8.99 -15.80
C VAL A 267 -12.11 -9.44 -14.89
N GLU A 268 -13.07 -10.21 -15.39
CA GLU A 268 -14.11 -10.82 -14.58
C GLU A 268 -13.53 -11.83 -13.59
N LEU A 269 -14.13 -11.89 -12.41
CA LEU A 269 -13.71 -12.78 -11.36
C LEU A 269 -14.54 -14.07 -11.41
N SER A 270 -13.91 -15.21 -11.30
CA SER A 270 -14.60 -16.49 -11.05
C SER A 270 -15.25 -16.51 -9.65
N ARG A 271 -14.69 -15.76 -8.69
CA ARG A 271 -15.21 -15.60 -7.32
C ARG A 271 -15.07 -14.16 -6.85
N PRO A 272 -16.03 -13.62 -6.06
CA PRO A 272 -15.93 -12.25 -5.54
C PRO A 272 -14.84 -12.13 -4.48
N ILE A 273 -14.06 -11.05 -4.53
CA ILE A 273 -13.13 -10.68 -3.47
C ILE A 273 -13.95 -10.10 -2.29
N ARG A 274 -13.98 -10.79 -1.16
CA ARG A 274 -14.72 -10.40 0.06
C ARG A 274 -13.78 -9.97 1.18
N THR A 275 -12.61 -10.58 1.24
CA THR A 275 -11.57 -10.31 2.24
C THR A 275 -10.20 -10.19 1.56
N TYR A 276 -9.20 -9.65 2.25
CA TYR A 276 -7.82 -9.61 1.75
C TYR A 276 -7.25 -11.03 1.48
N ARG A 277 -7.78 -12.06 2.13
CA ARG A 277 -7.35 -13.46 1.95
C ARG A 277 -7.66 -13.97 0.54
N ASP A 278 -8.72 -13.46 -0.08
CA ASP A 278 -9.15 -13.89 -1.42
C ASP A 278 -8.23 -13.37 -2.53
N ILE A 279 -7.43 -12.32 -2.26
CA ILE A 279 -6.63 -11.61 -3.28
C ILE A 279 -5.51 -12.50 -3.82
N LYS A 280 -4.80 -13.22 -2.94
CA LYS A 280 -3.73 -14.12 -3.36
C LYS A 280 -4.26 -15.22 -4.26
N ASP A 281 -5.34 -15.89 -3.86
CA ASP A 281 -5.96 -16.96 -4.64
C ASP A 281 -6.49 -16.43 -5.97
N TYR A 282 -7.10 -15.24 -5.97
CA TYR A 282 -7.53 -14.59 -7.21
C TYR A 282 -6.36 -14.37 -8.18
N ILE A 283 -5.25 -13.82 -7.71
CA ILE A 283 -4.08 -13.55 -8.56
C ILE A 283 -3.48 -14.85 -9.11
N LEU A 284 -3.30 -15.86 -8.27
CA LEU A 284 -2.75 -17.15 -8.70
C LEU A 284 -3.66 -17.84 -9.71
N ASN A 285 -4.97 -17.87 -9.48
CA ASN A 285 -5.93 -18.47 -10.41
C ASN A 285 -6.00 -17.71 -11.74
N LEU A 286 -6.01 -16.36 -11.73
CA LEU A 286 -6.01 -15.55 -12.95
C LEU A 286 -4.84 -15.87 -13.89
N LEU A 287 -3.70 -16.25 -13.31
CA LEU A 287 -2.48 -16.58 -14.08
C LEU A 287 -2.41 -18.05 -14.48
N CYS A 288 -3.10 -18.96 -13.74
CA CYS A 288 -3.13 -20.39 -14.02
C CYS A 288 -4.25 -20.82 -14.98
N GLU A 289 -5.43 -20.17 -14.94
CA GLU A 289 -6.64 -20.62 -15.66
C GLU A 289 -6.55 -20.57 -17.20
N LYS A 290 -5.48 -20.03 -17.78
CA LYS A 290 -5.30 -20.00 -19.25
C LYS A 290 -4.29 -21.04 -19.79
N ASN A 291 -3.79 -21.94 -18.97
CA ASN A 291 -2.88 -23.01 -19.40
C ASN A 291 -3.60 -24.36 -19.67
N THR A 292 -4.93 -24.35 -19.67
CA THR A 292 -5.78 -25.49 -20.05
C THR A 292 -6.61 -25.14 -21.30
#